data_11f00336fb71287adc3b4b4eff00f745
#
_entry.id   11f00336fb71287adc3b4b4eff00f745
#
_cell.length_a   1.000
_cell.length_b   1.000
_cell.length_c   1.000
_cell.angle_alpha   90.00
_cell.angle_beta   90.00
_cell.angle_gamma   90.00
#
_symmetry.space_group_name_H-M   'P 1'
#
loop_
_entity.id
_entity.type
_entity.pdbx_description
1 polymer ?
#
loop_
_entity_poly.entity_id
_entity_poly.type
_entity_poly.pdbx_seq_one_letter_code
_entity_poly.pdbx_strand_id
1 'polypeptide(L)'
;KKDMKMVMNYAIPLVPNELSWTVIHSSDRMIISTFVSIAANGLIAVAAKISTIYTTFFSIFNTSWTEQVVLHYKDEGGPEYVCEMFDKMITFFASIAIGIIVCIPLIFTIIVNESFTEAYGLIPWYMIAVFFNAVIGMISAIYLVENETKQVAFSTMAAAVINVVVDFALVNQIGMYAAPISSICGYMAISFWRLWDVNKRHCRITMSWKKLLLLIVMLATAIASYYSRNCLLYTSDAAD
;
A
#
# COMPACT_ATOMS: atom_id res chain seq x y z
N LYS A 1 13.00 -13.39 34.45
CA LYS A 1 13.46 -11.98 34.24
C LYS A 1 14.19 -11.80 32.89
N LYS A 2 15.05 -12.75 32.47
CA LYS A 2 15.82 -12.68 31.22
C LYS A 2 14.85 -12.75 30.01
N ASP A 3 13.90 -13.68 30.03
CA ASP A 3 12.91 -13.88 28.98
C ASP A 3 11.96 -12.68 28.87
N MET A 4 11.53 -12.10 30.00
CA MET A 4 10.71 -10.89 30.04
C MET A 4 11.44 -9.70 29.36
N LYS A 5 12.73 -9.51 29.63
CA LYS A 5 13.52 -8.45 29.00
C LYS A 5 13.67 -8.67 27.48
N MET A 6 13.81 -9.91 27.04
CA MET A 6 13.88 -10.26 25.63
C MET A 6 12.57 -9.96 24.93
N VAL A 7 11.43 -10.37 25.49
CA VAL A 7 10.09 -10.08 24.96
C VAL A 7 9.82 -8.57 24.92
N MET A 8 10.18 -7.83 25.99
CA MET A 8 10.02 -6.38 26.01
C MET A 8 10.87 -5.67 24.95
N ASN A 9 12.12 -6.08 24.76
CA ASN A 9 12.98 -5.49 23.74
C ASN A 9 12.47 -5.74 22.31
N TYR A 10 11.75 -6.83 22.09
CA TYR A 10 11.07 -7.13 20.82
C TYR A 10 9.76 -6.33 20.66
N ALA A 11 8.94 -6.28 21.71
CA ALA A 11 7.60 -5.73 21.65
C ALA A 11 7.58 -4.18 21.73
N ILE A 12 8.45 -3.54 22.53
CA ILE A 12 8.46 -2.09 22.70
C ILE A 12 8.61 -1.32 21.36
N PRO A 13 9.50 -1.71 20.43
CA PRO A 13 9.61 -1.00 19.15
C PRO A 13 8.38 -1.17 18.25
N LEU A 14 7.53 -2.18 18.46
CA LEU A 14 6.31 -2.35 17.67
C LEU A 14 5.22 -1.35 18.05
N VAL A 15 5.23 -0.78 19.28
CA VAL A 15 4.26 0.24 19.69
C VAL A 15 4.37 1.52 18.84
N PRO A 16 5.55 2.14 18.65
CA PRO A 16 5.70 3.25 17.70
C PRO A 16 5.32 2.90 16.28
N ASN A 17 5.53 1.66 15.84
CA ASN A 17 5.10 1.20 14.52
C ASN A 17 3.58 1.28 14.37
N GLU A 18 2.80 0.73 15.31
CA GLU A 18 1.33 0.77 15.29
C GLU A 18 0.79 2.20 15.41
N LEU A 19 1.41 3.03 16.25
CA LEU A 19 1.07 4.45 16.33
C LEU A 19 1.31 5.17 15.00
N SER A 20 2.40 4.86 14.30
CA SER A 20 2.69 5.46 12.99
C SER A 20 1.65 5.08 11.93
N TRP A 21 1.20 3.83 11.91
CA TRP A 21 0.08 3.41 11.04
C TRP A 21 -1.21 4.16 11.37
N THR A 22 -1.51 4.31 12.66
CA THR A 22 -2.67 5.07 13.09
C THR A 22 -2.57 6.55 12.66
N VAL A 23 -1.39 7.15 12.77
CA VAL A 23 -1.14 8.53 12.31
C VAL A 23 -1.38 8.65 10.82
N ILE A 24 -0.80 7.77 9.98
CA ILE A 24 -1.00 7.79 8.52
C ILE A 24 -2.49 7.77 8.18
N HIS A 25 -3.25 6.80 8.73
CA HIS A 25 -4.67 6.65 8.40
C HIS A 25 -5.58 7.75 8.98
N SER A 26 -5.19 8.36 10.09
CA SER A 26 -6.03 9.38 10.75
C SER A 26 -5.69 10.79 10.26
N SER A 27 -4.41 11.09 9.98
CA SER A 27 -3.98 12.41 9.52
C SER A 27 -4.61 12.79 8.19
N ASP A 28 -4.64 11.87 7.21
CA ASP A 28 -5.25 12.10 5.91
C ASP A 28 -6.70 12.60 6.07
N ARG A 29 -7.48 11.93 6.93
CA ARG A 29 -8.88 12.28 7.17
C ARG A 29 -9.04 13.62 7.88
N MET A 30 -8.18 13.92 8.86
CA MET A 30 -8.22 15.20 9.58
C MET A 30 -7.82 16.37 8.66
N ILE A 31 -6.77 16.20 7.88
CA ILE A 31 -6.29 17.21 6.93
C ILE A 31 -7.36 17.52 5.90
N ILE A 32 -7.91 16.49 5.24
CA ILE A 32 -8.93 16.67 4.20
C ILE A 32 -10.22 17.28 4.77
N SER A 33 -10.68 16.84 5.95
CA SER A 33 -11.89 17.43 6.55
C SER A 33 -11.70 18.89 6.95
N THR A 34 -10.47 19.30 7.30
CA THR A 34 -10.16 20.66 7.74
C THR A 34 -9.92 21.60 6.57
N PHE A 35 -9.16 21.17 5.56
CA PHE A 35 -8.70 22.03 4.45
C PHE A 35 -9.56 21.92 3.17
N VAL A 36 -10.31 20.84 3.00
CA VAL A 36 -11.17 20.65 1.83
C VAL A 36 -12.64 20.67 2.24
N SER A 37 -13.19 19.58 2.75
CA SER A 37 -14.54 19.50 3.30
C SER A 37 -14.80 18.13 3.98
N ILE A 38 -15.86 18.09 4.81
CA ILE A 38 -16.36 16.83 5.38
C ILE A 38 -16.92 15.91 4.26
N ALA A 39 -17.54 16.50 3.22
CA ALA A 39 -18.05 15.74 2.08
C ALA A 39 -16.92 15.04 1.32
N ALA A 40 -15.78 15.71 1.09
CA ALA A 40 -14.60 15.12 0.47
C ALA A 40 -14.06 13.92 1.27
N ASN A 41 -14.14 13.98 2.60
CA ASN A 41 -13.76 12.86 3.45
C ASN A 41 -14.70 11.64 3.25
N GLY A 42 -15.98 11.88 2.94
CA GLY A 42 -16.92 10.83 2.53
C GLY A 42 -16.52 10.14 1.23
N LEU A 43 -16.11 10.93 0.20
CA LEU A 43 -15.62 10.40 -1.08
C LEU A 43 -14.35 9.55 -0.89
N ILE A 44 -13.41 10.02 -0.08
CA ILE A 44 -12.20 9.28 0.30
C ILE A 44 -12.57 7.96 0.98
N ALA A 45 -13.54 7.98 1.89
CA ALA A 45 -13.97 6.76 2.59
C ALA A 45 -14.51 5.71 1.62
N VAL A 46 -15.28 6.10 0.60
CA VAL A 46 -15.78 5.19 -0.45
C VAL A 46 -14.63 4.61 -1.27
N ALA A 47 -13.71 5.44 -1.76
CA ALA A 47 -12.57 4.98 -2.54
C ALA A 47 -11.65 4.04 -1.73
N ALA A 48 -11.36 4.38 -0.47
CA ALA A 48 -10.59 3.54 0.43
C ALA A 48 -11.28 2.21 0.73
N LYS A 49 -12.61 2.19 0.82
CA LYS A 49 -13.39 0.95 1.04
C LYS A 49 -13.20 -0.07 -0.07
N ILE A 50 -13.13 0.37 -1.32
CA ILE A 50 -12.85 -0.51 -2.46
C ILE A 50 -11.45 -1.11 -2.33
N SER A 51 -10.46 -0.30 -1.95
CA SER A 51 -9.09 -0.76 -1.74
C SER A 51 -8.97 -1.74 -0.55
N THR A 52 -9.93 -1.70 0.40
CA THR A 52 -9.97 -2.64 1.53
C THR A 52 -10.16 -4.09 1.07
N ILE A 53 -10.80 -4.34 -0.07
CA ILE A 53 -10.93 -5.69 -0.65
C ILE A 53 -9.53 -6.27 -0.90
N TYR A 54 -8.66 -5.49 -1.53
CA TYR A 54 -7.27 -5.89 -1.78
C TYR A 54 -6.48 -6.11 -0.48
N THR A 55 -6.56 -5.18 0.47
CA THR A 55 -5.80 -5.29 1.72
C THR A 55 -6.30 -6.44 2.60
N THR A 56 -7.59 -6.77 2.57
CA THR A 56 -8.13 -7.93 3.29
C THR A 56 -7.59 -9.23 2.70
N PHE A 57 -7.62 -9.37 1.37
CA PHE A 57 -7.04 -10.53 0.70
C PHE A 57 -5.53 -10.64 1.00
N PHE A 58 -4.81 -9.53 0.90
CA PHE A 58 -3.40 -9.48 1.25
C PHE A 58 -3.14 -9.87 2.70
N SER A 59 -3.92 -9.39 3.67
CA SER A 59 -3.69 -9.66 5.10
C SER A 59 -3.81 -11.14 5.45
N ILE A 60 -4.78 -11.85 4.86
CA ILE A 60 -4.92 -13.30 5.02
C ILE A 60 -3.67 -14.01 4.50
N PHE A 61 -3.24 -13.63 3.31
CA PHE A 61 -2.05 -14.21 2.71
C PHE A 61 -0.76 -13.86 3.48
N ASN A 62 -0.63 -12.61 3.93
CA ASN A 62 0.55 -12.13 4.66
C ASN A 62 0.76 -12.86 6.00
N THR A 63 -0.33 -13.31 6.64
CA THR A 63 -0.22 -14.14 7.85
C THR A 63 0.48 -15.45 7.53
N SER A 64 0.04 -16.18 6.50
CA SER A 64 0.68 -17.43 6.06
C SER A 64 2.10 -17.18 5.53
N TRP A 65 2.33 -16.08 4.82
CA TRP A 65 3.66 -15.68 4.38
C TRP A 65 4.63 -15.48 5.53
N THR A 66 4.22 -14.72 6.54
CA THR A 66 5.05 -14.47 7.72
C THR A 66 5.40 -15.76 8.45
N GLU A 67 4.43 -16.67 8.58
CA GLU A 67 4.66 -17.98 9.17
C GLU A 67 5.69 -18.81 8.37
N GLN A 68 5.56 -18.86 7.04
CA GLN A 68 6.51 -19.56 6.17
C GLN A 68 7.92 -18.98 6.27
N VAL A 69 8.05 -17.64 6.31
CA VAL A 69 9.36 -17.01 6.50
C VAL A 69 9.95 -17.36 7.85
N VAL A 70 9.16 -17.31 8.92
CA VAL A 70 9.65 -17.65 10.28
C VAL A 70 10.11 -19.11 10.38
N LEU A 71 9.42 -20.03 9.72
CA LEU A 71 9.76 -21.47 9.77
C LEU A 71 10.98 -21.81 8.93
N HIS A 72 11.13 -21.22 7.75
CA HIS A 72 12.09 -21.70 6.75
C HIS A 72 13.28 -20.76 6.50
N TYR A 73 13.23 -19.51 6.95
CA TYR A 73 14.29 -18.54 6.66
C TYR A 73 15.67 -18.96 7.20
N LYS A 74 15.71 -19.70 8.33
CA LYS A 74 16.95 -20.15 8.96
C LYS A 74 17.41 -21.54 8.50
N ASP A 75 16.67 -22.17 7.60
CA ASP A 75 17.08 -23.42 6.98
C ASP A 75 18.22 -23.17 5.97
N GLU A 76 18.92 -24.24 5.58
CA GLU A 76 19.95 -24.16 4.52
C GLU A 76 19.29 -23.71 3.20
N GLY A 77 19.76 -22.60 2.62
CA GLY A 77 19.15 -21.98 1.42
C GLY A 77 17.82 -21.23 1.67
N GLY A 78 17.42 -21.08 2.95
CA GLY A 78 16.16 -20.42 3.32
C GLY A 78 16.09 -18.95 2.88
N PRO A 79 17.10 -18.11 3.08
CA PRO A 79 17.10 -16.72 2.64
C PRO A 79 16.90 -16.57 1.14
N GLU A 80 17.59 -17.39 0.32
CA GLU A 80 17.49 -17.39 -1.13
C GLU A 80 16.08 -17.79 -1.57
N TYR A 81 15.52 -18.84 -0.98
CA TYR A 81 14.14 -19.28 -1.23
C TYR A 81 13.13 -18.18 -0.92
N VAL A 82 13.25 -17.52 0.24
CA VAL A 82 12.35 -16.42 0.64
C VAL A 82 12.45 -15.25 -0.33
N CYS A 83 13.65 -14.90 -0.78
CA CYS A 83 13.84 -13.82 -1.74
C CYS A 83 13.31 -14.15 -3.14
N GLU A 84 13.42 -15.41 -3.59
CA GLU A 84 12.82 -15.87 -4.85
C GLU A 84 11.29 -15.84 -4.79
N MET A 85 10.72 -16.32 -3.69
CA MET A 85 9.28 -16.29 -3.47
C MET A 85 8.75 -14.87 -3.39
N PHE A 86 9.49 -13.94 -2.79
CA PHE A 86 9.13 -12.53 -2.73
C PHE A 86 8.95 -11.91 -4.13
N ASP A 87 9.85 -12.19 -5.09
CA ASP A 87 9.70 -11.73 -6.48
C ASP A 87 8.40 -12.24 -7.14
N LYS A 88 8.07 -13.53 -6.91
CA LYS A 88 6.83 -14.13 -7.40
C LYS A 88 5.59 -13.47 -6.78
N MET A 89 5.64 -13.18 -5.49
CA MET A 89 4.56 -12.54 -4.75
C MET A 89 4.31 -11.10 -5.17
N ILE A 90 5.36 -10.30 -5.36
CA ILE A 90 5.20 -8.94 -5.90
C ILE A 90 4.47 -8.99 -7.23
N THR A 91 4.86 -9.91 -8.12
CA THR A 91 4.21 -10.06 -9.43
C THR A 91 2.74 -10.45 -9.29
N PHE A 92 2.44 -11.38 -8.40
CA PHE A 92 1.08 -11.86 -8.13
C PHE A 92 0.18 -10.74 -7.60
N PHE A 93 0.62 -10.04 -6.54
CA PHE A 93 -0.16 -8.96 -5.94
C PHE A 93 -0.26 -7.72 -6.81
N ALA A 94 0.76 -7.40 -7.62
CA ALA A 94 0.67 -6.37 -8.64
C ALA A 94 -0.39 -6.72 -9.70
N SER A 95 -0.45 -7.97 -10.15
CA SER A 95 -1.45 -8.44 -11.11
C SER A 95 -2.87 -8.35 -10.54
N ILE A 96 -3.07 -8.67 -9.26
CA ILE A 96 -4.37 -8.50 -8.58
C ILE A 96 -4.76 -7.02 -8.52
N ALA A 97 -3.84 -6.13 -8.13
CA ALA A 97 -4.11 -4.70 -8.07
C ALA A 97 -4.53 -4.14 -9.43
N ILE A 98 -3.80 -4.51 -10.50
CA ILE A 98 -4.12 -4.13 -11.88
C ILE A 98 -5.48 -4.71 -12.29
N GLY A 99 -5.75 -5.98 -11.98
CA GLY A 99 -7.02 -6.65 -12.27
C GLY A 99 -8.21 -5.93 -11.61
N ILE A 100 -8.08 -5.53 -10.35
CA ILE A 100 -9.12 -4.74 -9.66
C ILE A 100 -9.34 -3.40 -10.38
N ILE A 101 -8.27 -2.66 -10.71
CA ILE A 101 -8.38 -1.37 -11.44
C ILE A 101 -9.15 -1.55 -12.75
N VAL A 102 -8.88 -2.63 -13.51
CA VAL A 102 -9.58 -2.91 -14.77
C VAL A 102 -11.02 -3.31 -14.57
N CYS A 103 -11.35 -4.00 -13.48
CA CYS A 103 -12.72 -4.48 -13.19
C CYS A 103 -13.63 -3.40 -12.57
N ILE A 104 -13.07 -2.44 -11.82
CA ILE A 104 -13.86 -1.40 -11.13
C ILE A 104 -14.82 -0.65 -12.08
N PRO A 105 -14.43 -0.20 -13.29
CA PRO A 105 -15.35 0.50 -14.20
C PRO A 105 -16.60 -0.29 -14.55
N LEU A 106 -16.56 -1.61 -14.47
CA LEU A 106 -17.69 -2.48 -14.80
C LEU A 106 -18.69 -2.62 -13.65
N ILE A 107 -18.24 -2.46 -12.43
CA ILE A 107 -19.03 -2.74 -11.22
C ILE A 107 -19.32 -1.50 -10.39
N PHE A 108 -18.62 -0.40 -10.65
CA PHE A 108 -18.69 0.82 -9.83
C PHE A 108 -20.13 1.38 -9.79
N THR A 109 -20.79 1.51 -10.93
CA THR A 109 -22.15 2.00 -11.06
C THR A 109 -23.20 1.12 -10.37
N ILE A 110 -22.88 -0.17 -10.17
CA ILE A 110 -23.78 -1.12 -9.48
C ILE A 110 -23.61 -1.02 -7.96
N ILE A 111 -22.37 -0.76 -7.51
CA ILE A 111 -22.01 -0.82 -6.07
C ILE A 111 -22.11 0.55 -5.40
N VAL A 112 -21.83 1.64 -6.15
CA VAL A 112 -21.69 2.99 -5.59
C VAL A 112 -22.85 3.86 -6.07
N ASN A 113 -23.47 4.56 -5.11
CA ASN A 113 -24.52 5.51 -5.40
C ASN A 113 -23.96 6.72 -6.19
N GLU A 114 -24.78 7.30 -7.07
CA GLU A 114 -24.44 8.45 -7.93
C GLU A 114 -23.85 9.65 -7.16
N SER A 115 -24.29 9.86 -5.91
CA SER A 115 -23.76 10.92 -5.03
C SER A 115 -22.26 10.79 -4.71
N PHE A 116 -21.65 9.63 -4.97
CA PHE A 116 -20.22 9.34 -4.72
C PHE A 116 -19.42 9.12 -6.00
N THR A 117 -19.95 9.55 -7.16
CA THR A 117 -19.29 9.36 -8.47
C THR A 117 -17.87 9.97 -8.50
N GLU A 118 -17.64 11.08 -7.82
CA GLU A 118 -16.31 11.70 -7.73
C GLU A 118 -15.26 10.81 -7.04
N ALA A 119 -15.69 9.87 -6.18
CA ALA A 119 -14.78 8.89 -5.56
C ALA A 119 -14.11 7.96 -6.59
N TYR A 120 -14.73 7.79 -7.78
CA TYR A 120 -14.19 7.00 -8.86
C TYR A 120 -12.75 7.40 -9.21
N GLY A 121 -12.49 8.70 -9.37
CA GLY A 121 -11.17 9.21 -9.71
C GLY A 121 -10.06 8.91 -8.70
N LEU A 122 -10.41 8.65 -7.44
CA LEU A 122 -9.44 8.37 -6.35
C LEU A 122 -9.00 6.89 -6.30
N ILE A 123 -9.82 5.96 -6.81
CA ILE A 123 -9.62 4.52 -6.62
C ILE A 123 -8.27 4.02 -7.15
N PRO A 124 -7.82 4.36 -8.38
CA PRO A 124 -6.53 3.89 -8.88
C PRO A 124 -5.35 4.33 -8.01
N TRP A 125 -5.41 5.54 -7.46
CA TRP A 125 -4.37 6.06 -6.57
C TRP A 125 -4.33 5.29 -5.25
N TYR A 126 -5.48 5.02 -4.64
CA TYR A 126 -5.55 4.16 -3.45
C TYR A 126 -5.08 2.74 -3.75
N MET A 127 -5.36 2.18 -4.93
CA MET A 127 -4.87 0.85 -5.31
C MET A 127 -3.34 0.81 -5.40
N ILE A 128 -2.70 1.85 -5.92
CA ILE A 128 -1.24 1.98 -5.92
C ILE A 128 -0.71 2.06 -4.48
N ALA A 129 -1.33 2.87 -3.61
CA ALA A 129 -0.93 3.00 -2.22
C ALA A 129 -0.99 1.65 -1.48
N VAL A 130 -2.10 0.91 -1.58
CA VAL A 130 -2.26 -0.39 -0.90
C VAL A 130 -1.36 -1.47 -1.48
N PHE A 131 -0.98 -1.40 -2.76
CA PHE A 131 0.02 -2.27 -3.33
C PHE A 131 1.40 -2.07 -2.65
N PHE A 132 1.86 -0.83 -2.51
CA PHE A 132 3.12 -0.56 -1.78
C PHE A 132 3.03 -0.92 -0.30
N ASN A 133 1.86 -0.75 0.32
CA ASN A 133 1.60 -1.25 1.67
C ASN A 133 1.78 -2.78 1.76
N ALA A 134 1.30 -3.52 0.78
CA ALA A 134 1.51 -4.97 0.70
C ALA A 134 3.00 -5.33 0.56
N VAL A 135 3.75 -4.61 -0.26
CA VAL A 135 5.22 -4.80 -0.38
C VAL A 135 5.91 -4.60 0.97
N ILE A 136 5.52 -3.56 1.74
CA ILE A 136 6.03 -3.31 3.09
C ILE A 136 5.73 -4.48 4.02
N GLY A 137 4.50 -5.00 3.99
CA GLY A 137 4.09 -6.14 4.81
C GLY A 137 4.93 -7.39 4.53
N MET A 138 5.12 -7.73 3.26
CA MET A 138 5.94 -8.87 2.85
C MET A 138 7.39 -8.75 3.31
N ILE A 139 8.00 -7.58 3.19
CA ILE A 139 9.39 -7.35 3.64
C ILE A 139 9.48 -7.41 5.17
N SER A 140 8.45 -6.95 5.89
CA SER A 140 8.42 -6.95 7.34
C SER A 140 8.63 -8.34 7.94
N ALA A 141 8.20 -9.41 7.26
CA ALA A 141 8.40 -10.78 7.71
C ALA A 141 9.89 -11.13 7.86
N ILE A 142 10.76 -10.62 6.98
CA ILE A 142 12.23 -10.83 7.06
C ILE A 142 12.80 -10.14 8.30
N TYR A 143 12.41 -8.89 8.55
CA TYR A 143 12.85 -8.17 9.74
C TYR A 143 12.36 -8.82 11.04
N LEU A 144 11.16 -9.39 11.03
CA LEU A 144 10.62 -10.07 12.22
C LEU A 144 11.42 -11.32 12.57
N VAL A 145 11.81 -12.14 11.57
CA VAL A 145 12.61 -13.35 11.79
C VAL A 145 14.03 -13.05 12.25
N GLU A 146 14.57 -11.90 11.81
CA GLU A 146 15.89 -11.41 12.23
C GLU A 146 15.85 -10.61 13.56
N ASN A 147 14.67 -10.47 14.18
CA ASN A 147 14.44 -9.68 15.40
C ASN A 147 14.79 -8.19 15.25
N GLU A 148 14.73 -7.66 14.03
CA GLU A 148 15.04 -6.27 13.70
C GLU A 148 13.81 -5.33 13.80
N THR A 149 12.98 -5.50 14.85
CA THR A 149 11.76 -4.71 15.05
C THR A 149 11.99 -3.21 15.14
N LYS A 150 13.19 -2.78 15.55
CA LYS A 150 13.58 -1.36 15.54
C LYS A 150 13.61 -0.78 14.12
N GLN A 151 14.12 -1.53 13.15
CA GLN A 151 14.17 -1.10 11.75
C GLN A 151 12.75 -0.94 11.18
N VAL A 152 11.86 -1.87 11.56
CA VAL A 152 10.43 -1.77 11.22
C VAL A 152 9.84 -0.48 11.78
N ALA A 153 10.03 -0.20 13.06
CA ALA A 153 9.50 1.00 13.72
C ALA A 153 10.04 2.30 13.09
N PHE A 154 11.36 2.43 12.95
CA PHE A 154 11.98 3.64 12.39
C PHE A 154 11.52 3.93 10.97
N SER A 155 11.47 2.90 10.13
CA SER A 155 11.05 3.09 8.75
C SER A 155 9.58 3.49 8.66
N THR A 156 8.69 2.89 9.47
CA THR A 156 7.27 3.26 9.47
C THR A 156 7.05 4.67 10.04
N MET A 157 7.82 5.08 11.06
CA MET A 157 7.79 6.47 11.55
C MET A 157 8.22 7.45 10.47
N ALA A 158 9.27 7.15 9.72
CA ALA A 158 9.69 7.99 8.59
C ALA A 158 8.60 8.10 7.52
N ALA A 159 7.90 7.00 7.20
CA ALA A 159 6.77 7.05 6.28
C ALA A 159 5.63 7.92 6.80
N ALA A 160 5.30 7.84 8.09
CA ALA A 160 4.26 8.67 8.67
C ALA A 160 4.61 10.17 8.57
N VAL A 161 5.86 10.53 8.81
CA VAL A 161 6.32 11.91 8.62
C VAL A 161 6.24 12.35 7.16
N ILE A 162 6.70 11.53 6.22
CA ILE A 162 6.61 11.81 4.79
C ILE A 162 5.15 11.98 4.36
N ASN A 163 4.26 11.06 4.76
CA ASN A 163 2.84 11.12 4.45
C ASN A 163 2.23 12.44 4.93
N VAL A 164 2.38 12.79 6.21
CA VAL A 164 1.81 14.02 6.78
C VAL A 164 2.38 15.27 6.09
N VAL A 165 3.68 15.35 5.86
CA VAL A 165 4.33 16.51 5.21
C VAL A 165 3.83 16.66 3.78
N VAL A 166 3.77 15.57 3.01
CA VAL A 166 3.30 15.59 1.62
C VAL A 166 1.82 15.95 1.56
N ASP A 167 0.99 15.43 2.46
CA ASP A 167 -0.44 15.72 2.51
C ASP A 167 -0.68 17.22 2.78
N PHE A 168 -0.02 17.80 3.78
CA PHE A 168 -0.08 19.23 4.05
C PHE A 168 0.41 20.10 2.88
N ALA A 169 1.46 19.67 2.17
CA ALA A 169 2.00 20.41 1.05
C ALA A 169 1.06 20.41 -0.17
N LEU A 170 0.32 19.31 -0.37
CA LEU A 170 -0.48 19.10 -1.57
C LEU A 170 -1.97 19.42 -1.39
N VAL A 171 -2.51 19.40 -0.16
CA VAL A 171 -3.95 19.54 0.08
C VAL A 171 -4.54 20.81 -0.53
N ASN A 172 -3.81 21.93 -0.47
CA ASN A 172 -4.27 23.21 -1.05
C ASN A 172 -4.17 23.26 -2.59
N GLN A 173 -3.42 22.35 -3.22
CA GLN A 173 -3.19 22.34 -4.67
C GLN A 173 -4.09 21.35 -5.39
N ILE A 174 -4.25 20.15 -4.82
CA ILE A 174 -4.95 19.04 -5.46
C ILE A 174 -6.14 18.51 -4.64
N GLY A 175 -6.49 19.18 -3.53
CA GLY A 175 -7.65 18.85 -2.72
C GLY A 175 -7.61 17.41 -2.21
N MET A 176 -8.70 16.66 -2.38
CA MET A 176 -8.87 15.30 -1.88
C MET A 176 -7.87 14.28 -2.45
N TYR A 177 -7.22 14.58 -3.59
CA TYR A 177 -6.18 13.71 -4.14
C TYR A 177 -4.89 13.71 -3.32
N ALA A 178 -4.70 14.69 -2.42
CA ALA A 178 -3.54 14.77 -1.56
C ALA A 178 -3.41 13.50 -0.67
N ALA A 179 -4.51 13.00 -0.12
CA ALA A 179 -4.51 11.82 0.76
C ALA A 179 -3.95 10.54 0.11
N PRO A 180 -4.44 10.05 -1.05
CA PRO A 180 -3.84 8.87 -1.67
C PRO A 180 -2.41 9.14 -2.20
N ILE A 181 -2.09 10.34 -2.66
CA ILE A 181 -0.75 10.66 -3.17
C ILE A 181 0.28 10.72 -2.04
N SER A 182 -0.04 11.32 -0.90
CA SER A 182 0.81 11.32 0.29
C SER A 182 1.08 9.90 0.79
N SER A 183 0.04 9.04 0.80
CA SER A 183 0.16 7.63 1.15
C SER A 183 1.06 6.87 0.18
N ILE A 184 0.95 7.11 -1.14
CA ILE A 184 1.86 6.53 -2.15
C ILE A 184 3.29 6.96 -1.85
N CYS A 185 3.54 8.26 -1.63
CA CYS A 185 4.90 8.77 -1.36
C CYS A 185 5.51 8.13 -0.10
N GLY A 186 4.76 8.06 0.99
CA GLY A 186 5.20 7.44 2.23
C GLY A 186 5.51 5.94 2.07
N TYR A 187 4.57 5.17 1.50
CA TYR A 187 4.73 3.73 1.34
C TYR A 187 5.80 3.38 0.29
N MET A 188 5.91 4.15 -0.77
CA MET A 188 6.94 3.96 -1.79
C MET A 188 8.34 4.21 -1.24
N ALA A 189 8.52 5.30 -0.50
CA ALA A 189 9.80 5.64 0.13
C ALA A 189 10.28 4.52 1.08
N ILE A 190 9.39 4.03 1.93
CA ILE A 190 9.69 2.92 2.87
C ILE A 190 9.94 1.61 2.12
N SER A 191 9.15 1.30 1.09
CA SER A 191 9.32 0.07 0.30
C SER A 191 10.69 0.03 -0.35
N PHE A 192 11.10 1.11 -1.01
CA PHE A 192 12.42 1.19 -1.63
C PHE A 192 13.56 1.14 -0.62
N TRP A 193 13.43 1.84 0.52
CA TRP A 193 14.44 1.79 1.56
C TRP A 193 14.59 0.39 2.14
N ARG A 194 13.47 -0.28 2.47
CA ARG A 194 13.49 -1.66 2.99
C ARG A 194 14.03 -2.67 1.97
N LEU A 195 13.65 -2.55 0.70
CA LEU A 195 14.18 -3.38 -0.38
C LEU A 195 15.69 -3.22 -0.51
N TRP A 196 16.18 -1.98 -0.48
CA TRP A 196 17.62 -1.70 -0.54
C TRP A 196 18.35 -2.28 0.68
N ASP A 197 17.81 -2.12 1.86
CA ASP A 197 18.38 -2.59 3.11
C ASP A 197 18.43 -4.13 3.18
N VAL A 198 17.34 -4.81 2.82
CA VAL A 198 17.28 -6.28 2.74
C VAL A 198 18.27 -6.81 1.71
N ASN A 199 18.33 -6.20 0.52
CA ASN A 199 19.30 -6.59 -0.52
C ASN A 199 20.76 -6.46 -0.06
N LYS A 200 21.05 -5.52 0.82
CA LYS A 200 22.41 -5.27 1.33
C LYS A 200 22.79 -6.20 2.48
N ARG A 201 21.84 -6.56 3.35
CA ARG A 201 22.14 -7.20 4.63
C ARG A 201 21.67 -8.64 4.76
N HIS A 202 20.62 -9.02 4.05
CA HIS A 202 19.95 -10.30 4.27
C HIS A 202 20.03 -11.23 3.06
N CYS A 203 19.27 -10.97 2.03
CA CYS A 203 19.26 -11.79 0.83
C CYS A 203 19.01 -10.95 -0.41
N ARG A 204 19.45 -11.41 -1.57
CA ARG A 204 19.36 -10.67 -2.82
C ARG A 204 18.03 -10.92 -3.51
N ILE A 205 17.12 -9.95 -3.44
CA ILE A 205 15.88 -9.96 -4.21
C ILE A 205 16.21 -9.59 -5.65
N THR A 206 16.20 -10.57 -6.55
CA THR A 206 16.52 -10.38 -7.97
C THR A 206 15.24 -10.19 -8.78
N MET A 207 14.69 -8.98 -8.75
CA MET A 207 13.58 -8.66 -9.64
C MET A 207 14.10 -8.36 -11.04
N SER A 208 13.60 -9.08 -12.04
CA SER A 208 13.97 -8.86 -13.44
C SER A 208 13.48 -7.48 -13.91
N TRP A 209 14.37 -6.67 -14.47
CA TRP A 209 14.05 -5.37 -15.06
C TRP A 209 12.92 -5.44 -16.11
N LYS A 210 12.88 -6.55 -16.86
CA LYS A 210 11.81 -6.81 -17.85
C LYS A 210 10.44 -6.99 -17.19
N LYS A 211 10.38 -7.70 -16.05
CA LYS A 211 9.13 -7.88 -15.29
C LYS A 211 8.65 -6.54 -14.70
N LEU A 212 9.56 -5.76 -14.13
CA LEU A 212 9.22 -4.45 -13.58
C LEU A 212 8.65 -3.53 -14.66
N LEU A 213 9.32 -3.46 -15.81
CA LEU A 213 8.85 -2.67 -16.95
C LEU A 213 7.47 -3.14 -17.43
N LEU A 214 7.27 -4.45 -17.54
CA LEU A 214 5.98 -5.03 -17.94
C LEU A 214 4.87 -4.61 -16.96
N LEU A 215 5.10 -4.72 -15.64
CA LEU A 215 4.12 -4.32 -14.62
C LEU A 215 3.80 -2.83 -14.68
N ILE A 216 4.81 -1.99 -14.90
CA ILE A 216 4.60 -0.52 -15.05
C ILE A 216 3.77 -0.23 -16.29
N VAL A 217 4.05 -0.87 -17.44
CA VAL A 217 3.28 -0.70 -18.68
C VAL A 217 1.85 -1.18 -18.50
N MET A 218 1.65 -2.36 -17.87
CA MET A 218 0.31 -2.87 -17.58
C MET A 218 -0.47 -1.95 -16.64
N LEU A 219 0.16 -1.39 -15.60
CA LEU A 219 -0.46 -0.43 -14.70
C LEU A 219 -0.83 0.86 -15.43
N ALA A 220 0.08 1.40 -16.24
CA ALA A 220 -0.16 2.62 -17.01
C ALA A 220 -1.32 2.44 -18.01
N THR A 221 -1.38 1.31 -18.72
CA THR A 221 -2.47 0.99 -19.64
C THR A 221 -3.80 0.77 -18.92
N ALA A 222 -3.78 0.13 -17.74
CA ALA A 222 -4.97 -0.06 -16.92
C ALA A 222 -5.53 1.29 -16.44
N ILE A 223 -4.67 2.19 -15.96
CA ILE A 223 -5.08 3.54 -15.53
C ILE A 223 -5.59 4.35 -16.71
N ALA A 224 -4.93 4.32 -17.88
CA ALA A 224 -5.40 5.01 -19.08
C ALA A 224 -6.76 4.50 -19.54
N SER A 225 -6.98 3.18 -19.55
CA SER A 225 -8.29 2.57 -19.84
C SER A 225 -9.35 2.95 -18.82
N TYR A 226 -8.98 3.02 -17.54
CA TYR A 226 -9.86 3.41 -16.44
C TYR A 226 -10.44 4.82 -16.67
N TYR A 227 -9.57 5.79 -16.94
CA TYR A 227 -10.03 7.18 -17.16
C TYR A 227 -10.68 7.39 -18.51
N SER A 228 -10.36 6.65 -19.56
CA SER A 228 -11.03 6.76 -20.86
C SER A 228 -12.49 6.29 -20.78
N ARG A 229 -12.80 5.30 -19.97
CA ARG A 229 -14.18 4.84 -19.73
C ARG A 229 -15.01 5.84 -18.91
N ASN A 230 -14.38 6.57 -17.99
CA ASN A 230 -15.05 7.65 -17.26
C ASN A 230 -15.57 8.74 -18.21
N CYS A 231 -14.81 9.05 -19.27
CA CYS A 231 -15.23 10.01 -20.30
C CYS A 231 -16.47 9.53 -21.08
N LEU A 232 -16.62 8.23 -21.33
CA LEU A 232 -17.78 7.64 -22.02
C LEU A 232 -19.03 7.60 -21.14
N LEU A 233 -18.90 7.36 -19.83
CA LEU A 233 -20.04 7.41 -18.91
C LEU A 233 -20.61 8.81 -18.76
N TYR A 234 -19.75 9.84 -18.71
CA TYR A 234 -20.19 11.25 -18.63
C TYR A 234 -20.84 11.77 -19.91
N THR A 235 -20.49 11.23 -21.08
CA THR A 235 -21.12 11.63 -22.36
C THR A 235 -22.46 10.97 -22.60
N SER A 236 -22.73 9.81 -22.00
CA SER A 236 -24.04 9.15 -22.07
C SER A 236 -25.10 9.88 -21.26
N ASP A 237 -24.76 10.37 -20.05
CA ASP A 237 -25.69 11.12 -19.19
C ASP A 237 -25.95 12.55 -19.68
N ALA A 238 -25.16 13.08 -20.62
CA ALA A 238 -25.35 14.38 -21.23
C ALA A 238 -26.18 14.33 -22.53
N ALA A 239 -26.55 13.12 -22.98
CA ALA A 239 -27.29 12.89 -24.22
C ALA A 239 -28.79 12.51 -24.00
N ASP A 240 -29.23 12.29 -22.75
CA ASP A 240 -30.60 12.13 -22.28
C ASP A 240 -31.09 13.41 -21.56
#